data_375888f5269a6a0cfe8e434b9bd404dc
#
_entry.id   375888f5269a6a0cfe8e434b9bd404dc
#
_cell.length_a   1.000
_cell.length_b   1.000
_cell.length_c   1.000
_cell.angle_alpha   90.00
_cell.angle_beta   90.00
_cell.angle_gamma   90.00
#
_symmetry.space_group_name_H-M   'P 1'
#
loop_
_entity.id
_entity.type
_entity.pdbx_description
1 polymer ?
#
loop_
_entity_poly.entity_id
_entity_poly.type
_entity_poly.pdbx_seq_one_letter_code
_entity_poly.pdbx_strand_id
1 'polypeptide(L)'
;MVCTLGAAMLIASSCTDNYKEWNTDPTEVPEYMLVGLMKIGNFFPAMQMDVIPTSDVDANQFQRAQNLCGDMHSGYMTPIGTWGSNSACHYNLRYDKWNDVAFEVAFTNVMSAWKQIRDNGKDEFPEAYAVAQILKVAAMHRITDIYGPLPYLQFGHGGLETPYDSQEDIYKSFFEDLDEAIAELQDYVAVHPGS
;
A
#
# COMPACT_ATOMS: atom_id res chain seq x y z
N MET A 1 -22.64 61.42 -30.99
CA MET A 1 -21.38 60.68 -31.05
C MET A 1 -21.54 59.48 -30.09
N VAL A 2 -21.94 58.34 -30.57
CA VAL A 2 -22.15 57.15 -29.76
C VAL A 2 -20.97 56.22 -30.01
N CYS A 3 -20.11 56.04 -29.02
CA CYS A 3 -19.00 55.07 -29.09
C CYS A 3 -19.56 53.66 -28.79
N THR A 4 -19.67 52.86 -29.83
CA THR A 4 -19.91 51.44 -29.72
C THR A 4 -18.59 50.75 -29.34
N LEU A 5 -18.47 50.35 -28.04
CA LEU A 5 -17.43 49.45 -27.61
C LEU A 5 -17.80 48.02 -28.12
N GLY A 6 -17.10 47.59 -29.16
CA GLY A 6 -17.14 46.20 -29.58
C GLY A 6 -16.39 45.34 -28.57
N ALA A 7 -17.11 44.60 -27.76
CA ALA A 7 -16.57 43.54 -26.93
C ALA A 7 -16.11 42.40 -27.86
N ALA A 8 -14.82 42.36 -28.17
CA ALA A 8 -14.19 41.19 -28.75
C ALA A 8 -14.17 40.10 -27.66
N MET A 9 -15.13 39.19 -27.68
CA MET A 9 -15.03 37.91 -27.00
C MET A 9 -13.90 37.13 -27.66
N LEU A 10 -12.73 37.17 -27.05
CA LEU A 10 -11.71 36.19 -27.30
C LEU A 10 -12.26 34.84 -26.79
N ILE A 11 -12.79 34.07 -27.72
CA ILE A 11 -13.05 32.66 -27.52
C ILE A 11 -11.67 32.06 -27.40
N ALA A 12 -11.17 31.93 -26.14
CA ALA A 12 -10.06 31.07 -25.82
C ALA A 12 -10.53 29.66 -26.14
N SER A 13 -10.31 29.18 -27.36
CA SER A 13 -10.38 27.76 -27.61
C SER A 13 -9.32 27.11 -26.77
N SER A 14 -9.72 26.59 -25.62
CA SER A 14 -8.87 25.74 -24.83
C SER A 14 -8.43 24.59 -25.73
N CYS A 15 -7.12 24.40 -25.87
CA CYS A 15 -6.56 23.27 -26.62
C CYS A 15 -6.80 21.98 -25.87
N THR A 16 -8.05 21.63 -25.65
CA THR A 16 -8.48 20.40 -24.96
C THR A 16 -8.85 19.29 -25.93
N ASP A 17 -8.83 19.57 -27.25
CA ASP A 17 -9.26 18.62 -28.27
C ASP A 17 -8.42 17.33 -28.27
N ASN A 18 -7.14 17.44 -27.93
CA ASN A 18 -6.23 16.29 -27.84
C ASN A 18 -5.90 15.91 -26.39
N TYR A 19 -6.62 16.46 -25.39
CA TYR A 19 -6.31 16.21 -23.98
C TYR A 19 -6.37 14.72 -23.61
N LYS A 20 -7.36 14.00 -24.13
CA LYS A 20 -7.48 12.55 -23.91
C LYS A 20 -6.30 11.78 -24.53
N GLU A 21 -5.92 12.13 -25.75
CA GLU A 21 -4.83 11.48 -26.48
C GLU A 21 -3.47 11.72 -25.78
N TRP A 22 -3.21 12.95 -25.36
CA TRP A 22 -1.96 13.31 -24.69
C TRP A 22 -1.86 12.81 -23.26
N ASN A 23 -2.99 12.59 -22.57
CA ASN A 23 -3.03 12.03 -21.23
C ASN A 23 -3.31 10.52 -21.19
N THR A 24 -3.39 9.87 -22.35
CA THR A 24 -3.47 8.40 -22.41
C THR A 24 -2.06 7.85 -22.52
N ASP A 25 -1.61 7.16 -21.51
CA ASP A 25 -0.33 6.43 -21.56
C ASP A 25 -0.48 5.26 -22.54
N PRO A 26 0.28 5.23 -23.66
CA PRO A 26 0.17 4.16 -24.65
C PRO A 26 0.63 2.80 -24.11
N THR A 27 1.29 2.79 -22.94
CA THR A 27 1.71 1.56 -22.24
C THR A 27 0.72 1.11 -21.17
N GLU A 28 -0.26 1.95 -20.84
CA GLU A 28 -1.31 1.62 -19.89
C GLU A 28 -2.30 0.63 -20.50
N VAL A 29 -2.67 -0.39 -19.73
CA VAL A 29 -3.71 -1.34 -20.14
C VAL A 29 -5.07 -0.64 -20.01
N PRO A 30 -5.82 -0.41 -21.10
CA PRO A 30 -7.12 0.26 -21.03
C PRO A 30 -8.10 -0.51 -20.13
N GLU A 31 -8.92 0.20 -19.37
CA GLU A 31 -9.89 -0.36 -18.44
C GLU A 31 -10.78 -1.46 -19.07
N TYR A 32 -11.17 -1.29 -20.33
CA TYR A 32 -11.99 -2.27 -21.05
C TYR A 32 -11.30 -3.62 -21.31
N MET A 33 -9.96 -3.69 -21.20
CA MET A 33 -9.17 -4.93 -21.28
C MET A 33 -9.02 -5.62 -19.92
N LEU A 34 -9.28 -4.89 -18.82
CA LEU A 34 -9.22 -5.43 -17.48
C LEU A 34 -10.56 -6.13 -17.17
N VAL A 35 -10.70 -7.36 -17.61
CA VAL A 35 -11.90 -8.17 -17.38
C VAL A 35 -11.63 -9.33 -16.44
N GLY A 36 -12.63 -9.68 -15.66
CA GLY A 36 -12.53 -10.77 -14.70
C GLY A 36 -11.40 -10.56 -13.70
N LEU A 37 -10.71 -11.63 -13.33
CA LEU A 37 -9.63 -11.62 -12.34
C LEU A 37 -8.46 -10.69 -12.72
N MET A 38 -8.31 -10.32 -14.00
CA MET A 38 -7.27 -9.37 -14.43
C MET A 38 -7.46 -7.97 -13.82
N LYS A 39 -8.68 -7.60 -13.42
CA LYS A 39 -8.96 -6.31 -12.75
C LYS A 39 -8.14 -6.14 -11.46
N ILE A 40 -7.92 -7.22 -10.75
CA ILE A 40 -7.26 -7.22 -9.44
C ILE A 40 -5.92 -7.95 -9.44
N GLY A 41 -5.70 -8.84 -10.40
CA GLY A 41 -4.51 -9.70 -10.46
C GLY A 41 -3.19 -8.92 -10.51
N ASN A 42 -3.19 -7.76 -11.14
CA ASN A 42 -2.01 -6.90 -11.29
C ASN A 42 -1.50 -6.32 -9.96
N PHE A 43 -2.32 -6.29 -8.92
CA PHE A 43 -1.95 -5.74 -7.61
C PHE A 43 -1.28 -6.75 -6.69
N PHE A 44 -1.48 -8.06 -6.93
CA PHE A 44 -0.89 -9.11 -6.11
C PHE A 44 0.62 -9.16 -6.12
N PRO A 45 1.32 -9.00 -7.26
CA PRO A 45 2.79 -9.01 -7.27
C PRO A 45 3.40 -7.97 -6.34
N ALA A 46 2.86 -6.73 -6.31
CA ALA A 46 3.33 -5.69 -5.41
C ALA A 46 3.18 -6.11 -3.95
N MET A 47 2.00 -6.63 -3.56
CA MET A 47 1.77 -7.11 -2.20
C MET A 47 2.72 -8.25 -1.83
N GLN A 48 2.86 -9.26 -2.72
CA GLN A 48 3.68 -10.44 -2.45
C GLN A 48 5.16 -10.11 -2.30
N MET A 49 5.66 -9.17 -3.09
CA MET A 49 7.07 -8.74 -3.02
C MET A 49 7.38 -7.95 -1.75
N ASP A 50 6.41 -7.23 -1.21
CA ASP A 50 6.60 -6.26 -0.13
C ASP A 50 5.98 -6.70 1.22
N VAL A 51 5.43 -7.91 1.31
CA VAL A 51 5.11 -8.55 2.61
C VAL A 51 6.38 -8.60 3.48
N ILE A 52 7.52 -8.92 2.88
CA ILE A 52 8.83 -8.75 3.48
C ILE A 52 9.59 -7.77 2.59
N PRO A 53 10.01 -6.61 3.12
CA PRO A 53 10.76 -5.64 2.33
C PRO A 53 11.94 -6.27 1.60
N THR A 54 12.14 -5.91 0.35
CA THR A 54 13.18 -6.49 -0.49
C THR A 54 14.57 -5.98 -0.12
N SER A 55 15.60 -6.75 -0.49
CA SER A 55 17.01 -6.39 -0.35
C SER A 55 17.57 -5.83 -1.65
N ASP A 56 16.80 -5.06 -2.39
CA ASP A 56 17.26 -4.47 -3.63
C ASP A 56 18.46 -3.53 -3.40
N VAL A 57 19.28 -3.39 -4.42
CA VAL A 57 20.57 -2.70 -4.33
C VAL A 57 20.41 -1.22 -4.09
N ASP A 58 19.32 -0.62 -4.56
CA ASP A 58 19.14 0.83 -4.55
C ASP A 58 18.47 1.35 -3.28
N ALA A 59 17.59 0.57 -2.68
CA ALA A 59 16.80 1.03 -1.53
C ALA A 59 17.18 0.39 -0.20
N ASN A 60 17.85 -0.78 -0.18
CA ASN A 60 18.22 -1.51 1.05
C ASN A 60 17.07 -1.59 2.07
N GLN A 61 15.87 -1.83 1.57
CA GLN A 61 14.64 -1.77 2.38
C GLN A 61 14.67 -2.78 3.52
N PHE A 62 15.07 -4.02 3.21
CA PHE A 62 15.21 -5.07 4.23
C PHE A 62 16.24 -4.69 5.30
N GLN A 63 17.40 -4.17 4.90
CA GLN A 63 18.44 -3.75 5.83
C GLN A 63 17.92 -2.66 6.77
N ARG A 64 17.23 -1.66 6.24
CA ARG A 64 16.70 -0.54 7.04
C ARG A 64 15.55 -0.95 7.94
N ALA A 65 14.62 -1.74 7.43
CA ALA A 65 13.45 -2.16 8.20
C ALA A 65 13.75 -3.30 9.18
N GLN A 66 14.59 -4.26 8.81
CA GLN A 66 14.87 -5.44 9.61
C GLN A 66 16.20 -5.34 10.37
N ASN A 67 17.33 -5.23 9.67
CA ASN A 67 18.63 -5.34 10.34
C ASN A 67 18.94 -4.14 11.23
N LEU A 68 18.67 -2.92 10.76
CA LEU A 68 18.98 -1.70 11.50
C LEU A 68 17.89 -1.32 12.51
N CYS A 69 16.75 -1.99 12.50
CA CYS A 69 15.65 -1.78 13.42
C CYS A 69 15.38 -3.05 14.24
N GLY A 70 14.69 -4.02 13.68
CA GLY A 70 14.21 -5.21 14.39
C GLY A 70 15.32 -6.03 15.03
N ASP A 71 16.38 -6.36 14.29
CA ASP A 71 17.47 -7.21 14.78
C ASP A 71 18.31 -6.52 15.85
N MET A 72 18.43 -5.20 15.79
CA MET A 72 19.17 -4.43 16.80
C MET A 72 18.34 -4.23 18.07
N HIS A 73 17.04 -3.96 17.95
CA HIS A 73 16.17 -3.84 19.12
C HIS A 73 15.98 -5.17 19.87
N SER A 74 15.93 -6.28 19.12
CA SER A 74 15.83 -7.62 19.71
C SER A 74 17.14 -8.11 20.32
N GLY A 75 18.26 -7.43 20.06
CA GLY A 75 19.59 -7.82 20.55
C GLY A 75 20.24 -8.96 19.75
N TYR A 76 19.68 -9.37 18.62
CA TYR A 76 20.31 -10.36 17.75
C TYR A 76 21.57 -9.82 17.06
N MET A 77 21.60 -8.52 16.81
CA MET A 77 22.74 -7.83 16.20
C MET A 77 23.18 -6.64 17.06
N THR A 78 24.47 -6.35 17.06
CA THR A 78 25.03 -5.15 17.68
C THR A 78 26.05 -4.52 16.74
N PRO A 79 26.06 -3.19 16.60
CA PRO A 79 27.06 -2.53 15.80
C PRO A 79 28.44 -2.60 16.48
N ILE A 80 29.46 -2.91 15.71
CA ILE A 80 30.86 -3.00 16.17
C ILE A 80 31.67 -1.72 15.95
N GLY A 81 31.02 -0.65 15.52
CA GLY A 81 31.66 0.63 15.23
C GLY A 81 30.87 1.83 15.75
N THR A 82 31.48 3.00 15.65
CA THR A 82 30.87 4.25 16.15
C THR A 82 29.61 4.69 15.41
N TRP A 83 29.38 4.17 14.19
CA TRP A 83 28.17 4.46 13.42
C TRP A 83 26.90 3.93 14.14
N GLY A 84 27.03 2.89 14.94
CA GLY A 84 25.93 2.30 15.68
C GLY A 84 25.30 3.21 16.73
N SER A 85 26.01 4.25 17.17
CA SER A 85 25.45 5.28 18.07
C SER A 85 24.32 6.11 17.44
N ASN A 86 24.19 6.02 16.12
CA ASN A 86 23.14 6.71 15.34
C ASN A 86 22.12 5.72 14.78
N SER A 87 22.15 4.47 15.20
CA SER A 87 21.24 3.43 14.73
C SER A 87 19.88 3.49 15.41
N ALA A 88 18.93 2.79 14.84
CA ALA A 88 17.56 2.68 15.36
C ALA A 88 17.49 2.17 16.79
N CYS A 89 18.44 1.32 17.23
CA CYS A 89 18.48 0.78 18.59
C CYS A 89 18.65 1.84 19.69
N HIS A 90 19.00 3.06 19.36
CA HIS A 90 19.10 4.17 20.30
C HIS A 90 17.96 5.19 20.14
N TYR A 91 16.95 4.88 19.30
CA TYR A 91 15.89 5.84 18.92
C TYR A 91 16.42 7.17 18.38
N ASN A 92 17.65 7.17 17.88
CA ASN A 92 18.34 8.33 17.36
C ASN A 92 18.57 8.17 15.86
N LEU A 93 17.48 8.21 15.11
CA LEU A 93 17.50 8.11 13.67
C LEU A 93 17.89 9.47 13.06
N ARG A 94 19.19 9.67 12.86
CA ARG A 94 19.73 10.89 12.25
C ARG A 94 19.67 10.89 10.72
N TYR A 95 19.42 9.73 10.12
CA TYR A 95 19.38 9.58 8.69
C TYR A 95 17.93 9.57 8.22
N ASP A 96 17.59 10.56 7.45
CA ASP A 96 16.33 10.60 6.70
C ASP A 96 16.12 9.28 5.95
N LYS A 97 14.92 8.80 5.90
CA LYS A 97 14.51 7.54 5.25
C LYS A 97 14.86 6.23 5.96
N TRP A 98 15.63 6.20 7.04
CA TRP A 98 15.78 4.96 7.80
C TRP A 98 14.56 4.66 8.65
N ASN A 99 13.94 5.70 9.17
CA ASN A 99 12.70 5.58 9.94
C ASN A 99 11.47 5.41 9.04
N ASP A 100 11.51 5.88 7.80
CA ASP A 100 10.33 5.97 6.94
C ASP A 100 10.12 4.72 6.08
N VAL A 101 11.20 4.00 5.74
CA VAL A 101 11.18 3.00 4.69
C VAL A 101 10.15 1.89 4.91
N ALA A 102 10.03 1.36 6.13
CA ALA A 102 9.09 0.29 6.40
C ALA A 102 7.63 0.79 6.27
N PHE A 103 7.37 2.00 6.74
CA PHE A 103 6.07 2.65 6.61
C PHE A 103 5.74 2.94 5.13
N GLU A 104 6.66 3.58 4.42
CA GLU A 104 6.48 3.96 3.02
C GLU A 104 6.17 2.75 2.14
N VAL A 105 6.97 1.70 2.23
CA VAL A 105 6.77 0.46 1.46
C VAL A 105 5.43 -0.18 1.77
N ALA A 106 5.08 -0.34 3.05
CA ALA A 106 3.84 -0.97 3.46
C ALA A 106 2.60 -0.21 2.97
N PHE A 107 2.58 1.11 3.12
CA PHE A 107 1.42 1.90 2.73
C PHE A 107 1.34 2.14 1.23
N THR A 108 2.47 2.34 0.55
CA THR A 108 2.49 2.58 -0.89
C THR A 108 2.20 1.31 -1.68
N ASN A 109 2.85 0.19 -1.33
CA ASN A 109 2.79 -1.01 -2.15
C ASN A 109 1.75 -2.01 -1.64
N VAL A 110 1.67 -2.26 -0.31
CA VAL A 110 0.76 -3.26 0.22
C VAL A 110 -0.65 -2.70 0.44
N MET A 111 -0.77 -1.64 1.22
CA MET A 111 -2.09 -1.09 1.55
C MET A 111 -2.79 -0.48 0.34
N SER A 112 -2.05 0.20 -0.55
CA SER A 112 -2.62 0.74 -1.79
C SER A 112 -3.07 -0.36 -2.74
N ALA A 113 -2.28 -1.42 -2.90
CA ALA A 113 -2.66 -2.58 -3.71
C ALA A 113 -3.87 -3.32 -3.11
N TRP A 114 -3.85 -3.57 -1.80
CA TRP A 114 -4.99 -4.15 -1.11
C TRP A 114 -6.27 -3.34 -1.30
N LYS A 115 -6.18 -2.00 -1.21
CA LYS A 115 -7.31 -1.12 -1.47
C LYS A 115 -7.88 -1.31 -2.87
N GLN A 116 -7.02 -1.41 -3.88
CA GLN A 116 -7.47 -1.65 -5.27
C GLN A 116 -8.17 -3.01 -5.41
N ILE A 117 -7.64 -4.06 -4.77
CA ILE A 117 -8.27 -5.38 -4.77
C ILE A 117 -9.63 -5.33 -4.06
N ARG A 118 -9.71 -4.67 -2.91
CA ARG A 118 -10.97 -4.47 -2.18
C ARG A 118 -12.01 -3.76 -3.02
N ASP A 119 -11.65 -2.60 -3.57
CA ASP A 119 -12.59 -1.70 -4.24
C ASP A 119 -13.07 -2.26 -5.59
N ASN A 120 -12.27 -3.11 -6.24
CA ASN A 120 -12.57 -3.64 -7.57
C ASN A 120 -12.89 -5.14 -7.61
N GLY A 121 -12.66 -5.87 -6.53
CA GLY A 121 -12.75 -7.33 -6.55
C GLY A 121 -13.44 -8.02 -5.40
N LYS A 122 -13.63 -7.35 -4.26
CA LYS A 122 -14.19 -8.01 -3.06
C LYS A 122 -15.48 -8.78 -3.32
N ASP A 123 -16.40 -8.19 -4.09
CA ASP A 123 -17.72 -8.79 -4.33
C ASP A 123 -17.71 -9.79 -5.50
N GLU A 124 -16.80 -9.63 -6.47
CA GLU A 124 -16.72 -10.45 -7.67
C GLU A 124 -15.78 -11.66 -7.49
N PHE A 125 -14.73 -11.51 -6.67
CA PHE A 125 -13.68 -12.51 -6.42
C PHE A 125 -13.36 -12.57 -4.92
N PRO A 126 -14.31 -13.02 -4.07
CA PRO A 126 -14.15 -12.98 -2.63
C PRO A 126 -12.95 -13.84 -2.16
N GLU A 127 -12.68 -14.97 -2.82
CA GLU A 127 -11.52 -15.82 -2.52
C GLU A 127 -10.18 -15.12 -2.79
N ALA A 128 -10.09 -14.34 -3.86
CA ALA A 128 -8.90 -13.55 -4.15
C ALA A 128 -8.75 -12.40 -3.13
N TYR A 129 -9.85 -11.76 -2.76
CA TYR A 129 -9.83 -10.75 -1.69
C TYR A 129 -9.39 -11.35 -0.35
N ALA A 130 -9.83 -12.56 -0.02
CA ALA A 130 -9.39 -13.27 1.19
C ALA A 130 -7.87 -13.48 1.21
N VAL A 131 -7.27 -13.87 0.07
CA VAL A 131 -5.80 -13.94 -0.05
C VAL A 131 -5.15 -12.57 0.15
N ALA A 132 -5.72 -11.51 -0.40
CA ALA A 132 -5.20 -10.16 -0.20
C ALA A 132 -5.29 -9.70 1.27
N GLN A 133 -6.33 -10.09 2.01
CA GLN A 133 -6.45 -9.86 3.45
C GLN A 133 -5.30 -10.53 4.22
N ILE A 134 -5.01 -11.78 3.92
CA ILE A 134 -3.90 -12.52 4.54
C ILE A 134 -2.55 -11.82 4.28
N LEU A 135 -2.30 -11.42 3.03
CA LEU A 135 -1.07 -10.70 2.66
C LEU A 135 -0.98 -9.33 3.37
N LYS A 136 -2.11 -8.60 3.46
CA LYS A 136 -2.19 -7.34 4.20
C LYS A 136 -1.80 -7.55 5.67
N VAL A 137 -2.39 -8.51 6.35
CA VAL A 137 -2.07 -8.81 7.75
C VAL A 137 -0.62 -9.24 7.90
N ALA A 138 -0.12 -10.11 7.02
CA ALA A 138 1.27 -10.57 7.02
C ALA A 138 2.30 -9.43 6.88
N ALA A 139 1.97 -8.36 6.16
CA ALA A 139 2.81 -7.19 6.07
C ALA A 139 2.63 -6.26 7.28
N MET A 140 1.37 -5.91 7.60
CA MET A 140 1.07 -4.80 8.50
C MET A 140 1.30 -5.09 9.97
N HIS A 141 1.30 -6.40 10.41
CA HIS A 141 1.63 -6.72 11.79
C HIS A 141 3.06 -6.27 12.15
N ARG A 142 4.02 -6.42 11.22
CA ARG A 142 5.39 -5.95 11.41
C ARG A 142 5.48 -4.44 11.50
N ILE A 143 4.64 -3.74 10.73
CA ILE A 143 4.65 -2.28 10.69
C ILE A 143 4.12 -1.70 12.00
N THR A 144 3.02 -2.26 12.54
CA THR A 144 2.54 -1.82 13.85
C THR A 144 3.49 -2.22 14.99
N ASP A 145 4.26 -3.30 14.84
CA ASP A 145 5.30 -3.67 15.81
C ASP A 145 6.49 -2.68 15.82
N ILE A 146 6.78 -2.07 14.68
CA ILE A 146 7.83 -1.05 14.55
C ILE A 146 7.34 0.31 15.07
N TYR A 147 6.14 0.74 14.64
CA TYR A 147 5.69 2.11 14.84
C TYR A 147 4.60 2.26 15.91
N GLY A 148 3.99 1.17 16.38
CA GLY A 148 2.82 1.20 17.26
C GLY A 148 1.56 1.62 16.52
N PRO A 149 0.91 2.73 16.88
CA PRO A 149 -0.29 3.23 16.21
C PRO A 149 -0.07 3.52 14.72
N LEU A 150 -1.06 3.16 13.88
CA LEU A 150 -1.02 3.36 12.43
C LEU A 150 -2.36 3.89 11.92
N PRO A 151 -2.41 4.59 10.76
CA PRO A 151 -3.66 4.96 10.09
C PRO A 151 -4.22 3.77 9.30
N TYR A 152 -4.79 2.77 10.00
CA TYR A 152 -5.10 1.45 9.46
C TYR A 152 -6.58 1.21 9.17
N LEU A 153 -7.46 1.32 10.18
CA LEU A 153 -8.87 0.93 10.08
C LEU A 153 -9.65 1.76 9.06
N GLN A 154 -9.32 3.03 8.95
CA GLN A 154 -9.98 3.96 8.01
C GLN A 154 -9.19 4.17 6.71
N PHE A 155 -8.17 3.35 6.46
CA PHE A 155 -7.36 3.50 5.25
C PHE A 155 -8.19 3.32 3.98
N GLY A 156 -8.12 4.32 3.11
CA GLY A 156 -8.77 4.29 1.81
C GLY A 156 -10.29 4.46 1.82
N HIS A 157 -10.91 4.81 2.96
CA HIS A 157 -12.35 5.13 3.02
C HIS A 157 -12.69 6.57 2.60
N GLY A 158 -11.70 7.34 2.23
CA GLY A 158 -11.86 8.74 1.83
C GLY A 158 -11.78 9.68 3.05
N GLY A 159 -11.62 10.98 2.75
CA GLY A 159 -11.42 12.00 3.76
C GLY A 159 -10.08 12.71 3.58
N LEU A 160 -9.94 13.89 4.21
CA LEU A 160 -8.69 14.65 4.19
C LEU A 160 -7.66 14.11 5.19
N GLU A 161 -8.12 13.38 6.20
CA GLU A 161 -7.31 12.84 7.29
C GLU A 161 -7.71 11.40 7.56
N THR A 162 -6.73 10.56 7.85
CA THR A 162 -6.93 9.21 8.36
C THR A 162 -6.40 9.18 9.80
N PRO A 163 -7.26 8.91 10.80
CA PRO A 163 -6.83 8.86 12.19
C PRO A 163 -5.87 7.68 12.42
N TYR A 164 -5.02 7.81 13.43
CA TYR A 164 -4.19 6.71 13.91
C TYR A 164 -4.99 5.84 14.86
N ASP A 165 -5.00 4.55 14.59
CA ASP A 165 -5.61 3.53 15.42
C ASP A 165 -4.57 2.98 16.41
N SER A 166 -5.02 2.57 17.61
CA SER A 166 -4.12 1.94 18.56
C SER A 166 -3.61 0.59 18.06
N GLN A 167 -2.41 0.17 18.48
CA GLN A 167 -1.88 -1.15 18.13
C GLN A 167 -2.85 -2.28 18.55
N GLU A 168 -3.51 -2.13 19.70
CA GLU A 168 -4.51 -3.08 20.18
C GLU A 168 -5.68 -3.23 19.19
N ASP A 169 -6.23 -2.11 18.71
CA ASP A 169 -7.36 -2.15 17.77
C ASP A 169 -6.93 -2.67 16.40
N ILE A 170 -5.73 -2.37 15.97
CA ILE A 170 -5.13 -2.92 14.73
C ILE A 170 -5.01 -4.45 14.85
N TYR A 171 -4.49 -4.99 15.95
CA TYR A 171 -4.39 -6.44 16.15
C TYR A 171 -5.75 -7.12 16.24
N LYS A 172 -6.76 -6.49 16.86
CA LYS A 172 -8.13 -7.01 16.83
C LYS A 172 -8.66 -7.13 15.40
N SER A 173 -8.44 -6.08 14.59
CA SER A 173 -8.81 -6.11 13.18
C SER A 173 -8.04 -7.17 12.38
N PHE A 174 -6.77 -7.45 12.72
CA PHE A 174 -6.03 -8.54 12.07
C PHE A 174 -6.69 -9.90 12.29
N PHE A 175 -7.14 -10.18 13.51
CA PHE A 175 -7.83 -11.43 13.79
C PHE A 175 -9.18 -11.53 13.08
N GLU A 176 -9.94 -10.44 13.03
CA GLU A 176 -11.19 -10.38 12.28
C GLU A 176 -10.97 -10.60 10.78
N ASP A 177 -9.99 -9.90 10.19
CA ASP A 177 -9.61 -10.06 8.78
C ASP A 177 -9.18 -11.50 8.45
N LEU A 178 -8.43 -12.16 9.34
CA LEU A 178 -7.97 -13.54 9.14
C LEU A 178 -9.12 -14.55 9.30
N ASP A 179 -9.99 -14.36 10.27
CA ASP A 179 -11.15 -15.24 10.48
C ASP A 179 -12.10 -15.18 9.28
N GLU A 180 -12.38 -13.99 8.76
CA GLU A 180 -13.16 -13.81 7.53
C GLU A 180 -12.48 -14.47 6.32
N ALA A 181 -11.19 -14.26 6.15
CA ALA A 181 -10.44 -14.83 5.03
C ALA A 181 -10.39 -16.37 5.09
N ILE A 182 -10.22 -16.93 6.28
CA ILE A 182 -10.23 -18.41 6.48
C ILE A 182 -11.59 -18.98 6.13
N ALA A 183 -12.68 -18.36 6.60
CA ALA A 183 -14.03 -18.81 6.30
C ALA A 183 -14.31 -18.81 4.79
N GLU A 184 -13.97 -17.72 4.10
CA GLU A 184 -14.15 -17.60 2.66
C GLU A 184 -13.35 -18.65 1.88
N LEU A 185 -12.08 -18.86 2.23
CA LEU A 185 -11.25 -19.86 1.57
C LEU A 185 -11.69 -21.29 1.84
N GLN A 186 -12.23 -21.58 3.02
CA GLN A 186 -12.84 -22.89 3.33
C GLN A 186 -14.06 -23.16 2.46
N ASP A 187 -14.91 -22.17 2.29
CA ASP A 187 -16.10 -22.26 1.44
C ASP A 187 -15.69 -22.44 -0.03
N TYR A 188 -14.69 -21.69 -0.49
CA TYR A 188 -14.16 -21.83 -1.85
C TYR A 188 -13.64 -23.26 -2.12
N VAL A 189 -12.82 -23.80 -1.22
CA VAL A 189 -12.25 -25.17 -1.36
C VAL A 189 -13.32 -26.23 -1.30
N ALA A 190 -14.39 -26.02 -0.50
CA ALA A 190 -15.50 -26.97 -0.41
C ALA A 190 -16.26 -27.15 -1.73
N VAL A 191 -16.37 -26.08 -2.54
CA VAL A 191 -17.02 -26.12 -3.85
C VAL A 191 -16.05 -26.38 -5.01
N HIS A 192 -14.74 -26.25 -4.79
CA HIS A 192 -13.69 -26.48 -5.78
C HIS A 192 -12.66 -27.50 -5.26
N PRO A 193 -13.05 -28.79 -5.09
CA PRO A 193 -12.16 -29.81 -4.55
C PRO A 193 -10.99 -30.07 -5.48
N GLY A 194 -9.76 -29.90 -4.98
CA GLY A 194 -8.51 -30.09 -5.72
C GLY A 194 -7.91 -28.81 -6.32
N SER A 195 -8.46 -27.64 -5.96
CA SER A 195 -7.85 -26.35 -6.28
C SER A 195 -6.70 -26.02 -5.32
#